data_11bdb4e39b6959ba3832a9cdd3f5fc8b
#
_entry.id   11bdb4e39b6959ba3832a9cdd3f5fc8b
#
_cell.length_a   1.000
_cell.length_b   1.000
_cell.length_c   1.000
_cell.angle_alpha   90.00
_cell.angle_beta   90.00
_cell.angle_gamma   90.00
#
_symmetry.space_group_name_H-M   'P 1'
#
loop_
_entity.id
_entity.type
_entity.pdbx_description
1 polymer ?
#
loop_
_entity_poly.entity_id
_entity_poly.type
_entity_poly.pdbx_seq_one_letter_code
_entity_poly.pdbx_strand_id
1 'polypeptide(L)'
;MDTWMYLMQGFSIALDPYNILIALIGCFIGTIVGMLPRLGPINGVAILLPLAFAMNLPAESAIILLATVYMGCEYGGRISSILLGIPGDAAAIMTTLDGHPLAKKGQAGKALSISALSSFIGSFIAICGIILFAPLIAQWSLKFGPAEYFALIVFGLATLGSMLAQKPIRSFLSALIGLFLTTIGIDGNTGVYRFTFDSPHLYDGISFVVLVMGLFSVSEIFLMLEHTQTSQNIINKTGKILVNIKEFFFCFWTIIRSSIIGFFVGVLPGAGATIASAITYMSEKKIAGEKGKFGQGDLKGVAAPEAANNASACGSFIPMLTLGLPGSGTTAVMMGALTLYNITPGPTMFTDQVNIVWGLIASLLFANVILLLMNLPLVGIFVKILSIPMWSLAPIIAIVSIIGVYSINSTDFDIILILIIGILGYFLRKLEFPMAPLILGFVLGEQLETNLRRALSISNGDFSILWSGIIAQSLLIGAVLIILIPLLIKKLRKSKF
;
A
#
# COMPACT_ATOMS: atom_id res chain seq x y z
N MET A 1 -16.08 -9.58 -21.71
CA MET A 1 -16.26 -10.24 -20.39
C MET A 1 -17.61 -9.85 -19.84
N ASP A 2 -18.37 -10.79 -19.34
CA ASP A 2 -19.60 -10.50 -18.61
C ASP A 2 -19.25 -10.14 -17.17
N THR A 3 -18.98 -8.84 -16.97
CA THR A 3 -18.54 -8.26 -15.67
C THR A 3 -19.51 -8.61 -14.53
N TRP A 4 -20.81 -8.63 -14.83
CA TRP A 4 -21.82 -8.93 -13.83
C TRP A 4 -21.83 -10.40 -13.39
N MET A 5 -21.66 -11.31 -14.32
CA MET A 5 -21.57 -12.75 -14.03
C MET A 5 -20.36 -13.03 -13.15
N TYR A 6 -19.20 -12.51 -13.51
CA TYR A 6 -17.98 -12.69 -12.71
C TYR A 6 -18.05 -12.01 -11.35
N LEU A 7 -18.69 -10.84 -11.24
CA LEU A 7 -18.91 -10.18 -9.96
C LEU A 7 -19.79 -11.03 -9.03
N MET A 8 -20.86 -11.65 -9.57
CA MET A 8 -21.72 -12.56 -8.79
C MET A 8 -20.95 -13.81 -8.33
N GLN A 9 -20.08 -14.36 -9.18
CA GLN A 9 -19.17 -15.43 -8.80
C GLN A 9 -18.19 -14.96 -7.70
N GLY A 10 -17.67 -13.76 -7.80
CA GLY A 10 -16.85 -13.15 -6.75
C GLY A 10 -17.59 -13.03 -5.41
N PHE A 11 -18.85 -12.64 -5.44
CA PHE A 11 -19.68 -12.60 -4.23
C PHE A 11 -19.92 -13.98 -3.62
N SER A 12 -20.08 -15.04 -4.41
CA SER A 12 -20.19 -16.40 -3.88
C SER A 12 -18.94 -16.84 -3.12
N ILE A 13 -17.76 -16.38 -3.54
CA ILE A 13 -16.48 -16.65 -2.86
C ILE A 13 -16.35 -15.75 -1.60
N ALA A 14 -16.59 -14.45 -1.74
CA ALA A 14 -16.42 -13.50 -0.63
C ALA A 14 -17.42 -13.73 0.51
N LEU A 15 -18.61 -14.22 0.21
CA LEU A 15 -19.67 -14.50 1.19
C LEU A 15 -19.67 -15.95 1.69
N ASP A 16 -18.68 -16.77 1.30
CA ASP A 16 -18.45 -18.05 1.95
C ASP A 16 -18.16 -17.82 3.45
N PRO A 17 -18.78 -18.58 4.37
CA PRO A 17 -18.61 -18.38 5.82
C PRO A 17 -17.15 -18.34 6.28
N TYR A 18 -16.29 -19.14 5.64
CA TYR A 18 -14.86 -19.14 5.93
C TYR A 18 -14.20 -17.82 5.52
N ASN A 19 -14.49 -17.32 4.33
CA ASN A 19 -13.94 -16.05 3.82
C ASN A 19 -14.52 -14.83 4.56
N ILE A 20 -15.77 -14.91 5.01
CA ILE A 20 -16.35 -13.88 5.92
C ILE A 20 -15.56 -13.80 7.23
N LEU A 21 -15.26 -14.95 7.85
CA LEU A 21 -14.47 -14.99 9.07
C LEU A 21 -13.06 -14.44 8.85
N ILE A 22 -12.41 -14.83 7.75
CA ILE A 22 -11.10 -14.33 7.34
C ILE A 22 -11.13 -12.80 7.16
N ALA A 23 -12.14 -12.27 6.46
CA ALA A 23 -12.30 -10.84 6.24
C ALA A 23 -12.54 -10.07 7.57
N LEU A 24 -13.35 -10.62 8.48
CA LEU A 24 -13.57 -10.04 9.82
C LEU A 24 -12.26 -9.96 10.61
N ILE A 25 -11.49 -11.05 10.64
CA ILE A 25 -10.19 -11.10 11.30
C ILE A 25 -9.23 -10.10 10.67
N GLY A 26 -9.16 -10.05 9.33
CA GLY A 26 -8.30 -9.13 8.59
C GLY A 26 -8.66 -7.67 8.87
N CYS A 27 -9.94 -7.30 8.82
CA CYS A 27 -10.42 -5.97 9.16
C CYS A 27 -10.08 -5.57 10.60
N PHE A 28 -10.25 -6.49 11.56
CA PHE A 28 -9.98 -6.23 12.98
C PHE A 28 -8.48 -6.04 13.23
N ILE A 29 -7.66 -7.00 12.81
CA ILE A 29 -6.20 -6.92 12.98
C ILE A 29 -5.65 -5.72 12.20
N GLY A 30 -6.11 -5.49 10.98
CA GLY A 30 -5.71 -4.34 10.17
C GLY A 30 -6.02 -3.02 10.89
N THR A 31 -7.23 -2.87 11.44
CA THR A 31 -7.57 -1.67 12.22
C THR A 31 -6.65 -1.48 13.42
N ILE A 32 -6.31 -2.56 14.14
CA ILE A 32 -5.36 -2.50 15.27
C ILE A 32 -3.97 -2.06 14.79
N VAL A 33 -3.43 -2.71 13.76
CA VAL A 33 -2.10 -2.40 13.25
C VAL A 33 -2.04 -0.97 12.70
N GLY A 34 -3.07 -0.56 11.94
CA GLY A 34 -3.13 0.78 11.35
C GLY A 34 -3.21 1.91 12.38
N MET A 35 -3.89 1.68 13.52
CA MET A 35 -3.97 2.69 14.58
C MET A 35 -2.69 2.80 15.42
N LEU A 36 -1.79 1.82 15.34
CA LEU A 36 -0.51 1.89 16.02
C LEU A 36 0.42 2.85 15.29
N PRO A 37 0.92 3.91 15.96
CA PRO A 37 1.74 4.92 15.31
C PRO A 37 2.94 4.31 14.57
N ARG A 38 3.19 4.76 13.35
CA ARG A 38 4.31 4.39 12.47
C ARG A 38 4.27 2.98 11.85
N LEU A 39 3.38 2.07 12.29
CA LEU A 39 3.31 0.74 11.68
C LEU A 39 2.77 0.81 10.25
N GLY A 40 1.59 1.34 10.07
CA GLY A 40 0.98 1.49 8.74
C GLY A 40 0.65 0.20 7.99
N PRO A 41 0.03 0.30 6.80
CA PRO A 41 -0.50 -0.85 6.09
C PRO A 41 0.57 -1.79 5.52
N ILE A 42 1.73 -1.29 5.11
CA ILE A 42 2.81 -2.14 4.57
C ILE A 42 3.28 -3.14 5.64
N ASN A 43 3.52 -2.66 6.87
CA ASN A 43 3.92 -3.52 7.98
C ASN A 43 2.81 -4.52 8.34
N GLY A 44 1.54 -4.08 8.34
CA GLY A 44 0.40 -4.93 8.64
C GLY A 44 0.29 -6.11 7.69
N VAL A 45 0.34 -5.84 6.39
CA VAL A 45 0.29 -6.89 5.35
C VAL A 45 1.55 -7.75 5.39
N ALA A 46 2.74 -7.14 5.59
CA ALA A 46 3.99 -7.87 5.68
C ALA A 46 4.02 -8.89 6.83
N ILE A 47 3.58 -8.48 8.03
CA ILE A 47 3.54 -9.37 9.22
C ILE A 47 2.57 -10.54 9.01
N LEU A 48 1.42 -10.31 8.36
CA LEU A 48 0.41 -11.34 8.18
C LEU A 48 0.61 -12.24 6.96
N LEU A 49 1.42 -11.81 5.99
CA LEU A 49 1.70 -12.61 4.80
C LEU A 49 2.26 -14.00 5.11
N PRO A 50 3.34 -14.15 5.89
CA PRO A 50 3.86 -15.49 6.18
C PRO A 50 2.92 -16.29 7.10
N LEU A 51 2.13 -15.62 7.95
CA LEU A 51 1.13 -16.30 8.75
C LEU A 51 0.02 -16.92 7.87
N ALA A 52 -0.45 -16.18 6.87
CA ALA A 52 -1.43 -16.69 5.91
C ALA A 52 -0.91 -17.93 5.17
N PHE A 53 0.37 -17.92 4.79
CA PHE A 53 1.02 -19.05 4.15
C PHE A 53 1.21 -20.24 5.12
N ALA A 54 1.70 -20.00 6.34
CA ALA A 54 1.90 -21.03 7.37
C ALA A 54 0.59 -21.73 7.78
N MET A 55 -0.54 -21.04 7.72
CA MET A 55 -1.87 -21.60 7.96
C MET A 55 -2.40 -22.41 6.76
N ASN A 56 -1.66 -22.54 5.67
CA ASN A 56 -2.07 -23.19 4.43
C ASN A 56 -3.43 -22.69 3.91
N LEU A 57 -3.66 -21.37 3.98
CA LEU A 57 -4.89 -20.79 3.46
C LEU A 57 -4.96 -20.99 1.93
N PRO A 58 -6.14 -21.28 1.36
CA PRO A 58 -6.33 -21.18 -0.09
C PRO A 58 -5.93 -19.79 -0.60
N ALA A 59 -5.45 -19.71 -1.84
CA ALA A 59 -4.95 -18.46 -2.41
C ALA A 59 -5.99 -17.34 -2.34
N GLU A 60 -7.26 -17.61 -2.64
CA GLU A 60 -8.35 -16.65 -2.54
C GLU A 60 -8.50 -16.11 -1.12
N SER A 61 -8.50 -16.99 -0.12
CA SER A 61 -8.65 -16.62 1.29
C SER A 61 -7.46 -15.83 1.80
N ALA A 62 -6.24 -16.20 1.40
CA ALA A 62 -5.03 -15.46 1.75
C ALA A 62 -5.04 -14.03 1.18
N ILE A 63 -5.42 -13.88 -0.08
CA ILE A 63 -5.50 -12.56 -0.72
C ILE A 63 -6.64 -11.73 -0.09
N ILE A 64 -7.78 -12.33 0.24
CA ILE A 64 -8.86 -11.68 0.99
C ILE A 64 -8.36 -11.21 2.36
N LEU A 65 -7.62 -12.04 3.11
CA LEU A 65 -7.03 -11.66 4.39
C LEU A 65 -6.14 -10.42 4.25
N LEU A 66 -5.18 -10.47 3.34
CA LEU A 66 -4.21 -9.39 3.16
C LEU A 66 -4.85 -8.08 2.68
N ALA A 67 -5.84 -8.17 1.78
CA ALA A 67 -6.59 -7.01 1.29
C ALA A 67 -7.44 -6.37 2.40
N THR A 68 -8.09 -7.19 3.23
CA THR A 68 -8.91 -6.70 4.35
C THR A 68 -8.06 -6.13 5.47
N VAL A 69 -6.85 -6.68 5.70
CA VAL A 69 -5.82 -6.06 6.57
C VAL A 69 -5.39 -4.71 6.02
N TYR A 70 -5.12 -4.61 4.73
CA TYR A 70 -4.76 -3.35 4.09
C TYR A 70 -5.83 -2.29 4.32
N MET A 71 -7.08 -2.58 3.95
CA MET A 71 -8.19 -1.66 4.19
C MET A 71 -8.36 -1.32 5.68
N GLY A 72 -8.23 -2.31 6.56
CA GLY A 72 -8.30 -2.12 8.00
C GLY A 72 -7.23 -1.17 8.51
N CYS A 73 -6.00 -1.27 8.03
CA CYS A 73 -4.91 -0.36 8.40
C CYS A 73 -5.20 1.09 7.99
N GLU A 74 -5.75 1.31 6.79
CA GLU A 74 -6.13 2.65 6.33
C GLU A 74 -7.25 3.25 7.20
N TYR A 75 -8.20 2.43 7.63
CA TYR A 75 -9.23 2.85 8.60
C TYR A 75 -8.66 3.09 10.00
N GLY A 76 -7.67 2.32 10.43
CA GLY A 76 -7.05 2.42 11.76
C GLY A 76 -6.24 3.70 11.96
N GLY A 77 -5.46 4.10 10.96
CA GLY A 77 -4.51 5.21 11.03
C GLY A 77 -5.09 6.54 11.48
N ARG A 78 -6.35 6.81 11.15
CA ARG A 78 -7.07 8.02 11.59
C ARG A 78 -7.38 8.04 13.08
N ILE A 79 -7.51 6.89 13.75
CA ILE A 79 -7.88 6.83 15.17
C ILE A 79 -6.76 7.47 16.00
N SER A 80 -5.51 7.05 15.78
CA SER A 80 -4.36 7.67 16.46
C SER A 80 -4.13 9.12 16.01
N SER A 81 -4.33 9.43 14.72
CA SER A 81 -4.23 10.78 14.20
C SER A 81 -5.16 11.76 14.91
N ILE A 82 -6.40 11.37 15.14
CA ILE A 82 -7.42 12.19 15.80
C ILE A 82 -7.19 12.25 17.30
N LEU A 83 -6.99 11.09 17.96
CA LEU A 83 -6.97 11.01 19.42
C LEU A 83 -5.62 11.36 20.05
N LEU A 84 -4.52 11.02 19.39
CA LEU A 84 -3.16 11.27 19.90
C LEU A 84 -2.48 12.45 19.22
N GLY A 85 -2.95 12.88 18.03
CA GLY A 85 -2.22 13.81 17.19
C GLY A 85 -0.97 13.22 16.56
N ILE A 86 -0.88 11.88 16.53
CA ILE A 86 0.23 11.12 15.93
C ILE A 86 -0.37 10.24 14.84
N PRO A 87 0.03 10.44 13.58
CA PRO A 87 -0.50 9.65 12.48
C PRO A 87 -0.11 8.16 12.61
N GLY A 88 -1.05 7.26 12.32
CA GLY A 88 -0.79 5.83 12.25
C GLY A 88 0.15 5.50 11.08
N ASP A 89 -0.03 6.21 9.97
CA ASP A 89 0.79 6.10 8.77
C ASP A 89 0.99 7.48 8.09
N ALA A 90 1.74 7.50 6.99
CA ALA A 90 2.03 8.73 6.27
C ALA A 90 0.79 9.37 5.60
N ALA A 91 -0.20 8.57 5.23
CA ALA A 91 -1.43 9.07 4.59
C ALA A 91 -2.34 9.80 5.59
N ALA A 92 -2.33 9.38 6.86
CA ALA A 92 -3.12 9.95 7.93
C ALA A 92 -2.53 11.26 8.53
N ILE A 93 -1.37 11.73 8.04
CA ILE A 93 -0.77 13.01 8.48
C ILE A 93 -1.73 14.17 8.25
N MET A 94 -2.39 14.24 7.10
CA MET A 94 -3.29 15.36 6.79
C MET A 94 -4.52 15.37 7.70
N THR A 95 -5.03 14.19 8.07
CA THR A 95 -6.13 14.04 9.01
C THR A 95 -5.79 14.58 10.40
N THR A 96 -4.52 14.49 10.82
CA THR A 96 -4.06 15.03 12.11
C THR A 96 -4.24 16.54 12.21
N LEU A 97 -4.10 17.28 11.10
CA LEU A 97 -4.13 18.76 11.08
C LEU A 97 -5.46 19.34 11.56
N ASP A 98 -6.57 18.68 11.29
CA ASP A 98 -7.91 19.12 11.72
C ASP A 98 -8.56 18.15 12.71
N GLY A 99 -8.28 16.86 12.61
CA GLY A 99 -8.85 15.83 13.47
C GLY A 99 -8.44 16.00 14.92
N HIS A 100 -7.16 16.21 15.20
CA HIS A 100 -6.67 16.42 16.56
C HIS A 100 -7.12 17.73 17.20
N PRO A 101 -7.14 18.89 16.52
CA PRO A 101 -7.80 20.10 17.01
C PRO A 101 -9.26 19.92 17.35
N LEU A 102 -10.04 19.16 16.56
CA LEU A 102 -11.44 18.81 16.89
C LEU A 102 -11.51 17.98 18.18
N ALA A 103 -10.63 16.99 18.33
CA ALA A 103 -10.56 16.15 19.53
C ALA A 103 -10.24 16.97 20.78
N LYS A 104 -9.29 17.92 20.71
CA LYS A 104 -8.98 18.87 21.79
C LYS A 104 -10.15 19.76 22.18
N LYS A 105 -11.04 20.05 21.24
CA LYS A 105 -12.30 20.80 21.49
C LYS A 105 -13.42 19.91 22.05
N GLY A 106 -13.15 18.65 22.42
CA GLY A 106 -14.15 17.69 22.90
C GLY A 106 -15.05 17.11 21.81
N GLN A 107 -14.68 17.25 20.53
CA GLN A 107 -15.44 16.79 19.37
C GLN A 107 -14.77 15.58 18.68
N ALA A 108 -14.02 14.78 19.42
CA ALA A 108 -13.34 13.60 18.89
C ALA A 108 -14.30 12.61 18.22
N GLY A 109 -15.48 12.36 18.83
CA GLY A 109 -16.48 11.48 18.27
C GLY A 109 -17.02 11.95 16.92
N LYS A 110 -17.19 13.27 16.72
CA LYS A 110 -17.57 13.83 15.42
C LYS A 110 -16.47 13.62 14.37
N ALA A 111 -15.21 13.91 14.73
CA ALA A 111 -14.06 13.71 13.83
C ALA A 111 -13.94 12.24 13.41
N LEU A 112 -14.06 11.30 14.37
CA LEU A 112 -14.02 9.87 14.11
C LEU A 112 -15.18 9.39 13.24
N SER A 113 -16.40 9.94 13.44
CA SER A 113 -17.55 9.56 12.63
C SER A 113 -17.47 10.08 11.21
N ILE A 114 -17.11 11.37 11.01
CA ILE A 114 -16.97 11.90 9.65
C ILE A 114 -15.83 11.23 8.90
N SER A 115 -14.72 10.92 9.57
CA SER A 115 -13.62 10.18 8.95
C SER A 115 -14.06 8.78 8.51
N ALA A 116 -14.84 8.04 9.37
CA ALA A 116 -15.37 6.73 9.03
C ALA A 116 -16.27 6.74 7.80
N LEU A 117 -17.21 7.68 7.77
CA LEU A 117 -18.12 7.83 6.64
C LEU A 117 -17.39 8.25 5.36
N SER A 118 -16.41 9.13 5.48
CA SER A 118 -15.61 9.57 4.34
C SER A 118 -14.76 8.42 3.76
N SER A 119 -14.14 7.63 4.63
CA SER A 119 -13.39 6.43 4.23
C SER A 119 -14.29 5.39 3.56
N PHE A 120 -15.50 5.15 4.11
CA PHE A 120 -16.47 4.24 3.53
C PHE A 120 -16.89 4.65 2.12
N ILE A 121 -17.28 5.93 1.95
CA ILE A 121 -17.70 6.45 0.64
C ILE A 121 -16.53 6.47 -0.34
N GLY A 122 -15.33 6.83 0.13
CA GLY A 122 -14.11 6.83 -0.67
C GLY A 122 -13.77 5.45 -1.23
N SER A 123 -13.74 4.44 -0.35
CA SER A 123 -13.56 3.05 -0.75
C SER A 123 -14.66 2.57 -1.70
N PHE A 124 -15.92 2.87 -1.39
CA PHE A 124 -17.05 2.44 -2.22
C PHE A 124 -16.95 2.98 -3.65
N ILE A 125 -16.69 4.28 -3.81
CA ILE A 125 -16.51 4.91 -5.14
C ILE A 125 -15.32 4.29 -5.88
N ALA A 126 -14.21 4.06 -5.17
CA ALA A 126 -13.03 3.47 -5.78
C ALA A 126 -13.25 2.01 -6.19
N ILE A 127 -13.95 1.20 -5.38
CA ILE A 127 -14.27 -0.19 -5.73
C ILE A 127 -15.21 -0.24 -6.94
N CYS A 128 -16.22 0.64 -7.01
CA CYS A 128 -17.02 0.80 -8.23
C CYS A 128 -16.13 1.16 -9.44
N GLY A 129 -15.13 2.03 -9.23
CA GLY A 129 -14.12 2.33 -10.25
C GLY A 129 -13.30 1.10 -10.66
N ILE A 130 -12.90 0.23 -9.72
CA ILE A 130 -12.22 -1.03 -10.04
C ILE A 130 -13.10 -1.91 -10.92
N ILE A 131 -14.35 -2.13 -10.52
CA ILE A 131 -15.31 -2.98 -11.27
C ILE A 131 -15.48 -2.51 -12.71
N LEU A 132 -15.52 -1.19 -12.93
CA LEU A 132 -15.73 -0.60 -14.24
C LEU A 132 -14.45 -0.56 -15.10
N PHE A 133 -13.33 -0.16 -14.51
CA PHE A 133 -12.11 0.15 -15.27
C PHE A 133 -11.10 -0.99 -15.31
N ALA A 134 -11.01 -1.84 -14.28
CA ALA A 134 -9.99 -2.88 -14.25
C ALA A 134 -10.11 -3.88 -15.43
N PRO A 135 -11.31 -4.39 -15.80
CA PRO A 135 -11.42 -5.30 -16.94
C PRO A 135 -11.04 -4.62 -18.27
N LEU A 136 -11.33 -3.32 -18.44
CA LEU A 136 -10.98 -2.55 -19.63
C LEU A 136 -9.47 -2.36 -19.75
N ILE A 137 -8.81 -2.00 -18.64
CA ILE A 137 -7.36 -1.82 -18.59
C ILE A 137 -6.66 -3.16 -18.81
N ALA A 138 -7.15 -4.26 -18.22
CA ALA A 138 -6.61 -5.59 -18.43
C ALA A 138 -6.66 -5.99 -19.92
N GLN A 139 -7.79 -5.79 -20.59
CA GLN A 139 -7.90 -6.07 -22.03
C GLN A 139 -6.95 -5.22 -22.87
N TRP A 140 -6.75 -3.95 -22.50
CA TRP A 140 -5.84 -3.06 -23.21
C TRP A 140 -4.38 -3.48 -22.98
N SER A 141 -4.02 -3.88 -21.78
CA SER A 141 -2.65 -4.30 -21.41
C SER A 141 -2.22 -5.61 -22.06
N LEU A 142 -3.16 -6.47 -22.52
CA LEU A 142 -2.83 -7.65 -23.32
C LEU A 142 -2.19 -7.31 -24.69
N LYS A 143 -2.27 -6.05 -25.13
CA LYS A 143 -1.62 -5.56 -26.34
C LYS A 143 -0.16 -5.16 -26.13
N PHE A 144 0.32 -5.14 -24.89
CA PHE A 144 1.68 -4.74 -24.56
C PHE A 144 2.66 -5.86 -24.90
N GLY A 145 3.69 -5.52 -25.65
CA GLY A 145 4.84 -6.37 -25.88
C GLY A 145 5.93 -6.16 -24.81
N PRO A 146 7.06 -6.88 -24.91
CA PRO A 146 8.16 -6.78 -23.95
C PRO A 146 8.74 -5.36 -23.81
N ALA A 147 8.80 -4.59 -24.90
CA ALA A 147 9.30 -3.21 -24.88
C ALA A 147 8.37 -2.28 -24.12
N GLU A 148 7.05 -2.43 -24.29
CA GLU A 148 6.04 -1.67 -23.56
C GLU A 148 6.04 -2.03 -22.07
N TYR A 149 6.17 -3.31 -21.72
CA TYR A 149 6.29 -3.72 -20.32
C TYR A 149 7.57 -3.21 -19.68
N PHE A 150 8.71 -3.24 -20.38
CA PHE A 150 9.95 -2.64 -19.89
C PHE A 150 9.76 -1.13 -19.63
N ALA A 151 9.19 -0.39 -20.59
CA ALA A 151 8.92 1.04 -20.45
C ALA A 151 7.97 1.34 -19.29
N LEU A 152 6.95 0.51 -19.10
CA LEU A 152 5.97 0.62 -18.03
C LEU A 152 6.61 0.41 -16.64
N ILE A 153 7.51 -0.56 -16.50
CA ILE A 153 8.24 -0.80 -15.26
C ILE A 153 9.18 0.37 -14.96
N VAL A 154 9.91 0.86 -15.96
CA VAL A 154 10.76 2.06 -15.82
C VAL A 154 9.93 3.28 -15.40
N PHE A 155 8.77 3.48 -15.99
CA PHE A 155 7.84 4.53 -15.59
C PHE A 155 7.37 4.37 -14.16
N GLY A 156 6.99 3.15 -13.73
CA GLY A 156 6.60 2.83 -12.36
C GLY A 156 7.71 3.14 -11.34
N LEU A 157 8.94 2.73 -11.62
CA LEU A 157 10.10 3.04 -10.78
C LEU A 157 10.41 4.55 -10.73
N ALA A 158 10.25 5.26 -11.86
CA ALA A 158 10.46 6.71 -11.94
C ALA A 158 9.41 7.49 -11.13
N THR A 159 8.14 7.07 -11.17
CA THR A 159 7.05 7.70 -10.39
C THR A 159 7.33 7.60 -8.90
N LEU A 160 7.75 6.44 -8.41
CA LEU A 160 8.12 6.23 -7.02
C LEU A 160 9.30 7.10 -6.56
N GLY A 161 10.34 7.20 -7.40
CA GLY A 161 11.51 8.03 -7.10
C GLY A 161 11.18 9.50 -6.96
N SER A 162 10.22 10.02 -7.74
CA SER A 162 9.88 11.44 -7.80
C SER A 162 8.83 11.86 -6.77
N MET A 163 7.88 11.00 -6.43
CA MET A 163 6.74 11.33 -5.59
C MET A 163 7.05 11.34 -4.09
N LEU A 164 8.08 10.62 -3.66
CA LEU A 164 8.66 10.74 -2.33
C LEU A 164 9.57 11.99 -2.25
N ALA A 165 9.12 13.09 -2.80
CA ALA A 165 9.82 14.31 -3.19
C ALA A 165 10.67 15.00 -2.12
N GLN A 166 10.62 14.58 -0.85
CA GLN A 166 11.51 15.15 0.17
C GLN A 166 12.97 14.73 -0.03
N LYS A 167 13.22 13.50 -0.52
CA LYS A 167 14.57 12.93 -0.69
C LYS A 167 14.69 12.04 -1.94
N PRO A 168 14.58 12.57 -3.16
CA PRO A 168 14.49 11.78 -4.40
C PRO A 168 15.71 10.89 -4.64
N ILE A 169 16.90 11.34 -4.27
CA ILE A 169 18.14 10.55 -4.40
C ILE A 169 18.07 9.28 -3.53
N ARG A 170 17.58 9.39 -2.29
CA ARG A 170 17.46 8.24 -1.40
C ARG A 170 16.41 7.24 -1.90
N SER A 171 15.31 7.74 -2.47
CA SER A 171 14.27 6.89 -3.08
C SER A 171 14.82 6.12 -4.28
N PHE A 172 15.59 6.79 -5.13
CA PHE A 172 16.25 6.15 -6.27
C PHE A 172 17.28 5.11 -5.82
N LEU A 173 18.13 5.43 -4.85
CA LEU A 173 19.09 4.49 -4.28
C LEU A 173 18.41 3.29 -3.61
N SER A 174 17.29 3.50 -2.91
CA SER A 174 16.48 2.42 -2.36
C SER A 174 16.00 1.46 -3.45
N ALA A 175 15.47 1.99 -4.56
CA ALA A 175 15.04 1.17 -5.69
C ALA A 175 16.21 0.40 -6.33
N LEU A 176 17.38 1.03 -6.45
CA LEU A 176 18.60 0.36 -6.96
C LEU A 176 19.07 -0.76 -6.03
N ILE A 177 18.99 -0.57 -4.70
CA ILE A 177 19.29 -1.65 -3.74
C ILE A 177 18.32 -2.82 -3.96
N GLY A 178 17.04 -2.55 -4.12
CA GLY A 178 16.05 -3.58 -4.43
C GLY A 178 16.35 -4.31 -5.73
N LEU A 179 16.62 -3.57 -6.81
CA LEU A 179 17.03 -4.14 -8.10
C LEU A 179 18.30 -5.00 -7.98
N PHE A 180 19.28 -4.56 -7.20
CA PHE A 180 20.50 -5.33 -6.99
C PHE A 180 20.21 -6.65 -6.26
N LEU A 181 19.37 -6.64 -5.24
CA LEU A 181 19.02 -7.84 -4.48
C LEU A 181 18.33 -8.91 -5.35
N THR A 182 17.61 -8.54 -6.41
CA THR A 182 17.02 -9.52 -7.35
C THR A 182 18.04 -10.20 -8.24
N THR A 183 19.24 -9.67 -8.35
CA THR A 183 20.30 -10.30 -9.15
C THR A 183 21.03 -11.43 -8.42
N ILE A 184 20.76 -11.63 -7.13
CA ILE A 184 21.31 -12.74 -6.35
C ILE A 184 20.57 -14.02 -6.72
N GLY A 185 21.28 -15.09 -7.06
CA GLY A 185 20.71 -16.38 -7.44
C GLY A 185 21.07 -16.81 -8.86
N ILE A 186 20.32 -17.78 -9.38
CA ILE A 186 20.52 -18.28 -10.75
C ILE A 186 19.93 -17.30 -11.77
N ASP A 187 20.67 -17.00 -12.80
CA ASP A 187 20.15 -16.29 -13.97
C ASP A 187 19.24 -17.22 -14.80
N GLY A 188 17.96 -16.94 -14.84
CA GLY A 188 16.96 -17.76 -15.53
C GLY A 188 17.16 -17.91 -17.05
N ASN A 189 17.99 -17.06 -17.68
CA ASN A 189 18.29 -17.14 -19.12
C ASN A 189 19.58 -17.89 -19.43
N THR A 190 20.62 -17.73 -18.59
CA THR A 190 21.95 -18.29 -18.83
C THR A 190 22.28 -19.48 -17.93
N GLY A 191 21.53 -19.66 -16.84
CA GLY A 191 21.82 -20.69 -15.84
C GLY A 191 23.04 -20.40 -14.97
N VAL A 192 23.63 -19.20 -15.07
CA VAL A 192 24.83 -18.83 -14.30
C VAL A 192 24.42 -18.33 -12.92
N TYR A 193 25.11 -18.78 -11.87
CA TYR A 193 24.93 -18.28 -10.52
C TYR A 193 25.53 -16.88 -10.35
N ARG A 194 24.76 -15.94 -9.82
CA ARG A 194 25.16 -14.55 -9.57
C ARG A 194 25.14 -14.27 -8.08
N PHE A 195 26.25 -13.79 -7.53
CA PHE A 195 26.38 -13.35 -6.13
C PHE A 195 25.92 -14.36 -5.07
N THR A 196 26.04 -15.67 -5.36
CA THR A 196 25.62 -16.74 -4.45
C THR A 196 26.70 -17.12 -3.44
N PHE A 197 27.96 -16.67 -3.66
CA PHE A 197 29.12 -16.97 -2.80
C PHE A 197 29.28 -18.49 -2.54
N ASP A 198 28.95 -19.31 -3.54
CA ASP A 198 28.93 -20.77 -3.49
C ASP A 198 28.04 -21.38 -2.40
N SER A 199 27.10 -20.59 -1.86
CA SER A 199 26.11 -21.05 -0.89
C SER A 199 24.89 -21.63 -1.61
N PRO A 200 24.57 -22.94 -1.40
CA PRO A 200 23.38 -23.55 -1.99
C PRO A 200 22.07 -22.86 -1.58
N HIS A 201 22.03 -22.26 -0.39
CA HIS A 201 20.85 -21.54 0.11
C HIS A 201 20.53 -20.24 -0.66
N LEU A 202 21.50 -19.74 -1.46
CA LEU A 202 21.32 -18.54 -2.29
C LEU A 202 21.14 -18.87 -3.77
N TYR A 203 21.09 -20.15 -4.16
CA TYR A 203 20.92 -20.53 -5.56
C TYR A 203 19.56 -20.07 -6.12
N ASP A 204 18.51 -20.15 -5.32
CA ASP A 204 17.17 -19.67 -5.69
C ASP A 204 16.96 -18.17 -5.37
N GLY A 205 18.05 -17.46 -4.99
CA GLY A 205 18.01 -16.06 -4.62
C GLY A 205 17.49 -15.80 -3.21
N ILE A 206 17.13 -14.55 -2.95
CA ILE A 206 16.53 -14.14 -1.67
C ILE A 206 15.03 -14.29 -1.77
N SER A 207 14.42 -15.08 -0.88
CA SER A 207 12.96 -15.18 -0.81
C SER A 207 12.33 -13.81 -0.55
N PHE A 208 11.29 -13.48 -1.31
CA PHE A 208 10.54 -12.25 -1.13
C PHE A 208 10.04 -12.05 0.30
N VAL A 209 9.56 -13.13 0.94
CA VAL A 209 9.05 -13.08 2.32
C VAL A 209 10.17 -12.77 3.31
N VAL A 210 11.33 -13.38 3.14
CA VAL A 210 12.51 -13.12 3.97
C VAL A 210 12.90 -11.63 3.87
N LEU A 211 12.93 -11.09 2.66
CA LEU A 211 13.22 -9.66 2.44
C LEU A 211 12.21 -8.75 3.12
N VAL A 212 10.92 -8.98 2.88
CA VAL A 212 9.84 -8.15 3.43
C VAL A 212 9.80 -8.23 4.96
N MET A 213 9.90 -9.43 5.52
CA MET A 213 9.90 -9.62 6.97
C MET A 213 11.11 -8.98 7.63
N GLY A 214 12.30 -9.09 7.04
CA GLY A 214 13.49 -8.39 7.51
C GLY A 214 13.31 -6.88 7.51
N LEU A 215 12.92 -6.32 6.35
CA LEU A 215 12.81 -4.87 6.16
C LEU A 215 11.69 -4.21 6.95
N PHE A 216 10.56 -4.91 7.21
CA PHE A 216 9.41 -4.30 7.87
C PHE A 216 9.19 -4.84 9.28
N SER A 217 9.22 -6.15 9.50
CA SER A 217 8.93 -6.72 10.81
C SER A 217 10.12 -6.62 11.75
N VAL A 218 11.27 -7.18 11.36
CA VAL A 218 12.46 -7.22 12.24
C VAL A 218 13.06 -5.83 12.44
N SER A 219 13.13 -5.02 11.38
CA SER A 219 13.61 -3.63 11.52
C SER A 219 12.71 -2.78 12.43
N GLU A 220 11.39 -3.04 12.41
CA GLU A 220 10.44 -2.35 13.29
C GLU A 220 10.64 -2.74 14.76
N ILE A 221 10.94 -4.02 15.04
CA ILE A 221 11.28 -4.47 16.40
C ILE A 221 12.47 -3.66 16.94
N PHE A 222 13.54 -3.48 16.16
CA PHE A 222 14.68 -2.67 16.59
C PHE A 222 14.30 -1.22 16.85
N LEU A 223 13.44 -0.62 16.03
CA LEU A 223 12.94 0.74 16.24
C LEU A 223 12.06 0.86 17.49
N MET A 224 11.23 -0.16 17.77
CA MET A 224 10.40 -0.21 18.96
C MET A 224 11.23 -0.32 20.25
N LEU A 225 12.31 -1.11 20.23
CA LEU A 225 13.22 -1.27 21.36
C LEU A 225 14.03 0.00 21.66
N GLU A 226 14.36 0.77 20.62
CA GLU A 226 15.09 2.04 20.79
C GLU A 226 14.22 3.15 21.37
N HIS A 227 12.94 3.21 20.95
CA HIS A 227 12.04 4.25 21.39
C HIS A 227 11.28 3.85 22.66
N THR A 228 11.86 4.14 23.83
CA THR A 228 11.14 4.08 25.10
C THR A 228 10.06 5.16 25.10
N GLN A 229 8.78 4.76 25.01
CA GLN A 229 7.67 5.71 24.93
C GLN A 229 7.49 6.47 26.24
N THR A 230 7.58 7.79 26.13
CA THR A 230 6.95 8.69 27.10
C THR A 230 5.44 8.50 27.05
N SER A 231 4.80 8.39 28.20
CA SER A 231 3.34 8.23 28.32
C SER A 231 2.60 9.29 27.49
N GLN A 232 1.80 8.85 26.53
CA GLN A 232 1.06 9.73 25.65
C GLN A 232 -0.27 10.10 26.32
N ASN A 233 -0.62 11.39 26.30
CA ASN A 233 -1.91 11.86 26.77
C ASN A 233 -3.00 11.50 25.75
N ILE A 234 -3.61 10.35 25.92
CA ILE A 234 -4.75 9.92 25.10
C ILE A 234 -5.98 10.75 25.47
N ILE A 235 -6.68 11.30 24.47
CA ILE A 235 -7.96 11.96 24.67
C ILE A 235 -9.03 10.87 24.86
N ASN A 236 -9.25 10.45 26.11
CA ASN A 236 -10.16 9.35 26.45
C ASN A 236 -11.64 9.73 26.32
N LYS A 237 -11.99 11.02 26.36
CA LYS A 237 -13.37 11.48 26.23
C LYS A 237 -13.71 11.72 24.75
N THR A 238 -14.28 10.72 24.09
CA THR A 238 -14.62 10.80 22.66
C THR A 238 -15.88 11.63 22.40
N GLY A 239 -16.70 11.92 23.41
CA GLY A 239 -17.99 12.61 23.22
C GLY A 239 -19.01 11.75 22.45
N LYS A 240 -20.03 12.39 21.85
CA LYS A 240 -21.00 11.69 20.99
C LYS A 240 -20.34 11.27 19.67
N ILE A 241 -20.43 9.98 19.34
CA ILE A 241 -19.79 9.34 18.17
C ILE A 241 -20.61 9.56 16.88
N LEU A 242 -21.74 10.24 16.91
CA LEU A 242 -22.60 10.44 15.73
C LEU A 242 -22.48 11.86 15.18
N VAL A 243 -22.19 11.95 13.88
CA VAL A 243 -22.28 13.20 13.10
C VAL A 243 -23.75 13.49 12.82
N ASN A 244 -24.14 14.77 12.94
CA ASN A 244 -25.46 15.20 12.53
C ASN A 244 -25.58 15.13 10.99
N ILE A 245 -26.77 14.83 10.50
CA ILE A 245 -27.06 14.74 9.07
C ILE A 245 -26.69 16.03 8.31
N LYS A 246 -26.84 17.21 8.94
CA LYS A 246 -26.43 18.50 8.37
C LYS A 246 -24.91 18.60 8.23
N GLU A 247 -24.13 18.10 9.20
CA GLU A 247 -22.67 18.08 9.17
C GLU A 247 -22.16 17.13 8.09
N PHE A 248 -22.84 15.99 7.88
CA PHE A 248 -22.54 15.07 6.80
C PHE A 248 -22.77 15.73 5.43
N PHE A 249 -23.92 16.34 5.19
CA PHE A 249 -24.18 17.02 3.93
C PHE A 249 -23.25 18.22 3.68
N PHE A 250 -22.78 18.88 4.74
CA PHE A 250 -21.76 19.93 4.63
C PHE A 250 -20.44 19.41 4.05
N CYS A 251 -20.08 18.14 4.33
CA CYS A 251 -18.87 17.51 3.83
C CYS A 251 -19.09 16.71 2.54
N PHE A 252 -20.33 16.46 2.12
CA PHE A 252 -20.68 15.52 1.06
C PHE A 252 -19.92 15.76 -0.25
N TRP A 253 -19.94 16.97 -0.79
CA TRP A 253 -19.24 17.29 -2.02
C TRP A 253 -17.71 17.23 -1.89
N THR A 254 -17.18 17.54 -0.70
CA THR A 254 -15.78 17.35 -0.37
C THR A 254 -15.41 15.87 -0.45
N ILE A 255 -16.22 15.00 0.14
CA ILE A 255 -16.01 13.54 0.11
C ILE A 255 -16.00 13.02 -1.34
N ILE A 256 -17.01 13.38 -2.14
CA ILE A 256 -17.11 12.91 -3.54
C ILE A 256 -15.90 13.34 -4.37
N ARG A 257 -15.54 14.65 -4.37
CA ARG A 257 -14.38 15.16 -5.11
C ARG A 257 -13.09 14.48 -4.68
N SER A 258 -12.89 14.38 -3.37
CA SER A 258 -11.70 13.77 -2.80
C SER A 258 -11.59 12.28 -3.12
N SER A 259 -12.73 11.57 -3.13
CA SER A 259 -12.77 10.15 -3.53
C SER A 259 -12.35 9.95 -4.98
N ILE A 260 -12.87 10.77 -5.88
CA ILE A 260 -12.53 10.70 -7.32
C ILE A 260 -11.04 11.01 -7.52
N ILE A 261 -10.54 12.09 -6.91
CA ILE A 261 -9.11 12.44 -7.00
C ILE A 261 -8.25 11.32 -6.40
N GLY A 262 -8.64 10.82 -5.22
CA GLY A 262 -7.95 9.72 -4.54
C GLY A 262 -7.87 8.47 -5.39
N PHE A 263 -8.97 8.06 -6.01
CA PHE A 263 -9.03 6.92 -6.90
C PHE A 263 -8.03 7.05 -8.07
N PHE A 264 -8.07 8.17 -8.80
CA PHE A 264 -7.16 8.37 -9.94
C PHE A 264 -5.69 8.45 -9.51
N VAL A 265 -5.40 9.05 -8.35
CA VAL A 265 -4.04 9.05 -7.78
C VAL A 265 -3.62 7.63 -7.40
N GLY A 266 -4.51 6.83 -6.86
CA GLY A 266 -4.23 5.44 -6.50
C GLY A 266 -3.97 4.52 -7.69
N VAL A 267 -4.62 4.77 -8.83
CA VAL A 267 -4.38 4.03 -10.09
C VAL A 267 -2.97 4.30 -10.65
N LEU A 268 -2.38 5.45 -10.32
CA LEU A 268 -1.02 5.75 -10.77
C LEU A 268 0.01 4.96 -9.94
N PRO A 269 0.83 4.11 -10.58
CA PRO A 269 1.85 3.34 -9.86
C PRO A 269 2.71 4.24 -8.97
N GLY A 270 2.83 3.88 -7.70
CA GLY A 270 3.71 4.56 -6.76
C GLY A 270 3.22 5.87 -6.15
N ALA A 271 2.13 6.48 -6.64
CA ALA A 271 1.60 7.73 -6.09
C ALA A 271 1.15 7.58 -4.63
N GLY A 272 0.43 6.50 -4.35
CA GLY A 272 0.02 6.12 -3.01
C GLY A 272 -0.94 7.07 -2.30
N ALA A 273 -1.47 6.59 -1.20
CA ALA A 273 -2.50 7.27 -0.41
C ALA A 273 -2.01 8.59 0.24
N THR A 274 -0.73 8.69 0.57
CA THR A 274 -0.12 9.90 1.16
C THR A 274 -0.27 11.11 0.25
N ILE A 275 -0.01 10.93 -1.05
CA ILE A 275 -0.10 12.02 -2.04
C ILE A 275 -1.56 12.38 -2.28
N ALA A 276 -2.43 11.37 -2.39
CA ALA A 276 -3.87 11.57 -2.55
C ALA A 276 -4.44 12.43 -1.42
N SER A 277 -4.13 12.08 -0.16
CA SER A 277 -4.55 12.81 1.03
C SER A 277 -4.04 14.26 1.04
N ALA A 278 -2.77 14.47 0.68
CA ALA A 278 -2.18 15.80 0.65
C ALA A 278 -2.81 16.68 -0.45
N ILE A 279 -2.96 16.16 -1.67
CA ILE A 279 -3.56 16.89 -2.79
C ILE A 279 -5.00 17.31 -2.44
N THR A 280 -5.80 16.40 -1.92
CA THR A 280 -7.21 16.67 -1.62
C THR A 280 -7.37 17.64 -0.45
N TYR A 281 -6.59 17.50 0.61
CA TYR A 281 -6.56 18.46 1.71
C TYR A 281 -6.23 19.87 1.22
N MET A 282 -5.18 20.02 0.41
CA MET A 282 -4.77 21.33 -0.12
C MET A 282 -5.78 21.90 -1.10
N SER A 283 -6.39 21.06 -1.95
CA SER A 283 -7.42 21.46 -2.90
C SER A 283 -8.68 21.97 -2.18
N GLU A 284 -9.17 21.22 -1.20
CA GLU A 284 -10.35 21.60 -0.43
C GLU A 284 -10.11 22.84 0.43
N LYS A 285 -8.90 22.99 1.00
CA LYS A 285 -8.48 24.22 1.70
C LYS A 285 -8.53 25.42 0.77
N LYS A 286 -8.05 25.29 -0.48
CA LYS A 286 -8.10 26.35 -1.49
C LYS A 286 -9.54 26.70 -1.91
N ILE A 287 -10.40 25.68 -2.09
CA ILE A 287 -11.84 25.86 -2.42
C ILE A 287 -12.56 26.57 -1.30
N ALA A 288 -12.28 26.24 -0.03
CA ALA A 288 -12.91 26.87 1.13
C ALA A 288 -12.47 28.33 1.32
N GLY A 289 -11.29 28.72 0.84
CA GLY A 289 -10.75 30.07 0.93
C GLY A 289 -10.65 30.54 2.38
N GLU A 290 -10.82 31.85 2.60
CA GLU A 290 -10.74 32.47 3.93
C GLU A 290 -11.87 32.06 4.88
N LYS A 291 -12.97 31.53 4.37
CA LYS A 291 -14.10 31.04 5.17
C LYS A 291 -13.84 29.67 5.80
N GLY A 292 -12.87 28.92 5.29
CA GLY A 292 -12.47 27.61 5.81
C GLY A 292 -11.63 27.74 7.08
N LYS A 293 -11.85 26.83 8.02
CA LYS A 293 -11.08 26.75 9.28
C LYS A 293 -10.04 25.61 9.24
N PHE A 294 -9.49 25.33 8.07
CA PHE A 294 -8.50 24.28 7.87
C PHE A 294 -7.25 24.50 8.77
N GLY A 295 -6.84 23.43 9.45
CA GLY A 295 -5.77 23.47 10.45
C GLY A 295 -6.24 23.89 11.85
N GLN A 296 -7.53 24.23 12.02
CA GLN A 296 -8.12 24.64 13.29
C GLN A 296 -9.28 23.75 13.74
N GLY A 297 -9.50 22.62 13.06
CA GLY A 297 -10.58 21.68 13.33
C GLY A 297 -11.77 21.88 12.39
N ASP A 298 -11.55 21.89 11.10
CA ASP A 298 -12.57 21.87 10.07
C ASP A 298 -12.97 20.42 9.74
N LEU A 299 -14.27 20.12 9.70
CA LEU A 299 -14.75 18.77 9.34
C LEU A 299 -14.36 18.37 7.90
N LYS A 300 -14.33 19.33 6.96
CA LYS A 300 -13.85 19.09 5.59
C LYS A 300 -12.37 18.76 5.55
N GLY A 301 -11.57 19.35 6.48
CA GLY A 301 -10.17 19.04 6.63
C GLY A 301 -9.88 17.62 7.15
N VAL A 302 -10.89 16.97 7.76
CA VAL A 302 -10.86 15.54 8.10
C VAL A 302 -11.43 14.70 6.95
N ALA A 303 -12.56 15.13 6.38
CA ALA A 303 -13.27 14.36 5.36
C ALA A 303 -12.48 14.20 4.05
N ALA A 304 -11.79 15.24 3.60
CA ALA A 304 -11.07 15.23 2.34
C ALA A 304 -9.92 14.21 2.30
N PRO A 305 -8.95 14.24 3.23
CA PRO A 305 -7.84 13.31 3.21
C PRO A 305 -8.29 11.87 3.46
N GLU A 306 -9.30 11.64 4.30
CA GLU A 306 -9.78 10.29 4.60
C GLU A 306 -10.50 9.65 3.42
N ALA A 307 -11.35 10.40 2.71
CA ALA A 307 -11.99 9.91 1.49
C ALA A 307 -10.96 9.57 0.42
N ALA A 308 -9.96 10.45 0.22
CA ALA A 308 -8.91 10.25 -0.76
C ALA A 308 -7.94 9.12 -0.39
N ASN A 309 -7.59 8.99 0.89
CA ASN A 309 -6.74 7.92 1.40
C ASN A 309 -7.31 6.55 1.03
N ASN A 310 -8.52 6.29 1.47
CA ASN A 310 -9.17 5.00 1.26
C ASN A 310 -9.53 4.75 -0.21
N ALA A 311 -9.89 5.78 -0.96
CA ALA A 311 -10.10 5.66 -2.40
C ALA A 311 -8.79 5.33 -3.15
N SER A 312 -7.67 5.93 -2.74
CA SER A 312 -6.35 5.65 -3.32
C SER A 312 -5.86 4.24 -2.98
N ALA A 313 -6.07 3.80 -1.74
CA ALA A 313 -5.72 2.44 -1.33
C ALA A 313 -6.46 1.40 -2.20
N CYS A 314 -7.78 1.54 -2.37
CA CYS A 314 -8.54 0.69 -3.28
C CYS A 314 -8.08 0.85 -4.74
N GLY A 315 -7.86 2.09 -5.22
CA GLY A 315 -7.40 2.36 -6.58
C GLY A 315 -6.08 1.67 -6.92
N SER A 316 -5.20 1.48 -5.92
CA SER A 316 -3.89 0.85 -6.10
C SER A 316 -3.96 -0.65 -6.46
N PHE A 317 -5.10 -1.30 -6.30
CA PHE A 317 -5.32 -2.66 -6.80
C PHE A 317 -5.43 -2.74 -8.32
N ILE A 318 -5.84 -1.67 -9.00
CA ILE A 318 -5.97 -1.68 -10.47
C ILE A 318 -4.64 -2.00 -11.15
N PRO A 319 -3.56 -1.21 -10.98
CA PRO A 319 -2.30 -1.51 -11.65
C PRO A 319 -1.74 -2.87 -11.22
N MET A 320 -1.94 -3.28 -9.96
CA MET A 320 -1.52 -4.60 -9.48
C MET A 320 -2.20 -5.73 -10.25
N LEU A 321 -3.50 -5.69 -10.38
CA LEU A 321 -4.28 -6.76 -11.02
C LEU A 321 -4.19 -6.73 -12.55
N THR A 322 -4.11 -5.53 -13.17
CA THR A 322 -4.24 -5.38 -14.62
C THR A 322 -2.91 -5.26 -15.35
N LEU A 323 -1.90 -4.72 -14.71
CA LEU A 323 -0.59 -4.44 -15.32
C LEU A 323 0.53 -5.27 -14.68
N GLY A 324 0.27 -5.94 -13.55
CA GLY A 324 1.33 -6.58 -12.77
C GLY A 324 2.32 -5.57 -12.17
N LEU A 325 1.86 -4.34 -11.93
CA LEU A 325 2.65 -3.29 -11.29
C LEU A 325 2.00 -2.86 -9.98
N PRO A 326 2.74 -2.73 -8.89
CA PRO A 326 2.15 -2.29 -7.64
C PRO A 326 1.80 -0.79 -7.68
N GLY A 327 0.58 -0.46 -7.26
CA GLY A 327 0.12 0.92 -7.10
C GLY A 327 0.66 1.59 -5.83
N SER A 328 1.08 0.80 -4.85
CA SER A 328 1.60 1.25 -3.55
C SER A 328 2.60 0.25 -2.99
N GLY A 329 3.34 0.64 -1.93
CA GLY A 329 4.22 -0.29 -1.21
C GLY A 329 3.47 -1.50 -0.64
N THR A 330 2.22 -1.31 -0.20
CA THR A 330 1.38 -2.39 0.33
C THR A 330 0.97 -3.37 -0.76
N THR A 331 0.55 -2.87 -1.93
CA THR A 331 0.23 -3.74 -3.07
C THR A 331 1.47 -4.44 -3.63
N ALA A 332 2.68 -3.89 -3.44
CA ALA A 332 3.92 -4.60 -3.77
C ALA A 332 4.11 -5.84 -2.88
N VAL A 333 3.82 -5.73 -1.57
CA VAL A 333 3.84 -6.88 -0.67
C VAL A 333 2.77 -7.90 -1.07
N MET A 334 1.60 -7.45 -1.48
CA MET A 334 0.53 -8.34 -1.95
C MET A 334 0.88 -9.02 -3.29
N MET A 335 1.62 -8.36 -4.17
CA MET A 335 2.14 -9.02 -5.39
C MET A 335 3.08 -10.17 -5.05
N GLY A 336 3.96 -9.99 -4.07
CA GLY A 336 4.79 -11.07 -3.57
C GLY A 336 3.97 -12.20 -2.93
N ALA A 337 2.83 -11.89 -2.28
CA ALA A 337 1.91 -12.92 -1.84
C ALA A 337 1.35 -13.73 -3.00
N LEU A 338 0.94 -13.10 -4.10
CA LEU A 338 0.47 -13.79 -5.30
C LEU A 338 1.55 -14.72 -5.87
N THR A 339 2.80 -14.28 -5.94
CA THR A 339 3.92 -15.11 -6.45
C THR A 339 4.19 -16.33 -5.57
N LEU A 340 4.02 -16.23 -4.24
CA LEU A 340 4.12 -17.39 -3.34
C LEU A 340 3.07 -18.47 -3.61
N TYR A 341 1.91 -18.06 -4.10
CA TYR A 341 0.85 -18.97 -4.54
C TYR A 341 0.98 -19.36 -6.02
N ASN A 342 2.14 -19.13 -6.66
CA ASN A 342 2.40 -19.36 -8.08
C ASN A 342 1.43 -18.63 -9.02
N ILE A 343 0.95 -17.46 -8.61
CA ILE A 343 0.04 -16.62 -9.38
C ILE A 343 0.83 -15.42 -9.92
N THR A 344 0.93 -15.32 -11.23
CA THR A 344 1.57 -14.18 -11.89
C THR A 344 0.63 -13.00 -11.93
N PRO A 345 0.93 -11.86 -11.24
CA PRO A 345 0.11 -10.66 -11.32
C PRO A 345 0.11 -10.08 -12.73
N GLY A 346 -1.03 -9.57 -13.16
CA GLY A 346 -1.14 -8.95 -14.48
C GLY A 346 -2.44 -9.27 -15.21
N PRO A 347 -2.57 -8.92 -16.50
CA PRO A 347 -3.83 -8.96 -17.23
C PRO A 347 -4.42 -10.37 -17.39
N THR A 348 -3.58 -11.40 -17.44
CA THR A 348 -4.00 -12.80 -17.56
C THR A 348 -4.75 -13.29 -16.31
N MET A 349 -4.61 -12.62 -15.16
CA MET A 349 -5.40 -12.96 -13.98
C MET A 349 -6.92 -12.84 -14.22
N PHE A 350 -7.34 -11.96 -15.11
CA PHE A 350 -8.76 -11.79 -15.44
C PHE A 350 -9.35 -12.95 -16.27
N THR A 351 -8.48 -13.79 -16.85
CA THR A 351 -8.87 -15.01 -17.62
C THR A 351 -8.55 -16.28 -16.87
N ASP A 352 -7.36 -16.36 -16.28
CA ASP A 352 -6.82 -17.60 -15.72
C ASP A 352 -7.14 -17.75 -14.22
N GLN A 353 -7.30 -16.62 -13.50
CA GLN A 353 -7.52 -16.56 -12.04
C GLN A 353 -8.77 -15.73 -11.68
N VAL A 354 -9.85 -15.96 -12.42
CA VAL A 354 -11.12 -15.21 -12.30
C VAL A 354 -11.63 -15.19 -10.86
N ASN A 355 -11.56 -16.34 -10.18
CA ASN A 355 -12.01 -16.49 -8.79
C ASN A 355 -11.26 -15.58 -7.84
N ILE A 356 -9.94 -15.49 -7.97
CA ILE A 356 -9.10 -14.67 -7.11
C ILE A 356 -9.39 -13.19 -7.35
N VAL A 357 -9.44 -12.77 -8.62
CA VAL A 357 -9.67 -11.35 -8.98
C VAL A 357 -11.04 -10.89 -8.50
N TRP A 358 -12.11 -11.61 -8.86
CA TRP A 358 -13.45 -11.18 -8.52
C TRP A 358 -13.83 -11.48 -7.07
N GLY A 359 -13.27 -12.54 -6.48
CA GLY A 359 -13.36 -12.79 -5.04
C GLY A 359 -12.73 -11.66 -4.23
N LEU A 360 -11.55 -11.19 -4.63
CA LEU A 360 -10.91 -10.01 -4.04
C LEU A 360 -11.80 -8.77 -4.18
N ILE A 361 -12.25 -8.43 -5.39
CA ILE A 361 -13.08 -7.23 -5.63
C ILE A 361 -14.38 -7.27 -4.79
N ALA A 362 -15.05 -8.41 -4.75
CA ALA A 362 -16.25 -8.58 -3.94
C ALA A 362 -15.95 -8.48 -2.44
N SER A 363 -14.81 -9.04 -2.00
CA SER A 363 -14.38 -8.97 -0.59
C SER A 363 -14.08 -7.54 -0.15
N LEU A 364 -13.55 -6.68 -1.02
CA LEU A 364 -13.32 -5.25 -0.72
C LEU A 364 -14.66 -4.53 -0.43
N LEU A 365 -15.73 -4.81 -1.20
CA LEU A 365 -17.06 -4.25 -0.93
C LEU A 365 -17.58 -4.69 0.43
N PHE A 366 -17.49 -5.98 0.72
CA PHE A 366 -17.94 -6.55 1.98
C PHE A 366 -17.10 -6.05 3.17
N ALA A 367 -15.77 -6.05 3.03
CA ALA A 367 -14.86 -5.53 4.04
C ALA A 367 -15.11 -4.05 4.36
N ASN A 368 -15.44 -3.25 3.35
CA ASN A 368 -15.77 -1.83 3.56
C ASN A 368 -16.98 -1.65 4.49
N VAL A 369 -18.01 -2.49 4.34
CA VAL A 369 -19.17 -2.51 5.24
C VAL A 369 -18.77 -2.96 6.65
N ILE A 370 -17.99 -4.05 6.76
CA ILE A 370 -17.46 -4.54 8.04
C ILE A 370 -16.69 -3.43 8.76
N LEU A 371 -15.78 -2.75 8.07
CA LEU A 371 -14.94 -1.70 8.64
C LEU A 371 -15.76 -0.53 9.15
N LEU A 372 -16.81 -0.11 8.43
CA LEU A 372 -17.72 0.93 8.92
C LEU A 372 -18.43 0.49 10.19
N LEU A 373 -19.01 -0.73 10.18
CA LEU A 373 -19.74 -1.28 11.32
C LEU A 373 -18.84 -1.53 12.53
N MET A 374 -17.57 -1.88 12.32
CA MET A 374 -16.61 -2.06 13.42
C MET A 374 -16.11 -0.72 13.97
N ASN A 375 -15.75 0.21 13.10
CA ASN A 375 -15.05 1.43 13.50
C ASN A 375 -15.95 2.48 14.14
N LEU A 376 -17.27 2.41 14.02
CA LEU A 376 -18.18 3.32 14.71
C LEU A 376 -18.50 2.83 16.14
N PRO A 377 -19.08 1.62 16.36
CA PRO A 377 -19.43 1.19 17.71
C PRO A 377 -18.25 0.73 18.56
N LEU A 378 -17.19 0.17 17.94
CA LEU A 378 -16.05 -0.38 18.68
C LEU A 378 -14.92 0.63 18.96
N VAL A 379 -15.10 1.91 18.66
CA VAL A 379 -14.10 2.96 18.93
C VAL A 379 -13.58 2.89 20.37
N GLY A 380 -14.48 2.64 21.36
CA GLY A 380 -14.07 2.52 22.74
C GLY A 380 -13.10 1.38 23.03
N ILE A 381 -13.19 0.27 22.28
CA ILE A 381 -12.26 -0.86 22.38
C ILE A 381 -10.91 -0.45 21.77
N PHE A 382 -10.92 0.16 20.60
CA PHE A 382 -9.70 0.63 19.94
C PHE A 382 -8.95 1.68 20.76
N VAL A 383 -9.66 2.59 21.44
CA VAL A 383 -9.04 3.56 22.37
C VAL A 383 -8.32 2.84 23.52
N LYS A 384 -8.90 1.77 24.08
CA LYS A 384 -8.24 0.96 25.12
C LYS A 384 -7.01 0.25 24.58
N ILE A 385 -7.05 -0.28 23.37
CA ILE A 385 -5.90 -0.95 22.74
C ILE A 385 -4.75 0.05 22.49
N LEU A 386 -5.05 1.31 22.12
CA LEU A 386 -4.04 2.36 21.99
C LEU A 386 -3.26 2.66 23.28
N SER A 387 -3.81 2.29 24.46
CA SER A 387 -3.09 2.45 25.73
C SER A 387 -2.06 1.36 25.99
N ILE A 388 -2.01 0.30 25.17
CA ILE A 388 -1.02 -0.78 25.30
C ILE A 388 0.35 -0.26 24.84
N PRO A 389 1.42 -0.44 25.61
CA PRO A 389 2.74 0.01 25.21
C PRO A 389 3.21 -0.71 23.94
N MET A 390 3.73 0.02 22.96
CA MET A 390 4.14 -0.57 21.68
C MET A 390 5.22 -1.64 21.82
N TRP A 391 6.13 -1.51 22.79
CA TRP A 391 7.17 -2.52 23.02
C TRP A 391 6.62 -3.92 23.35
N SER A 392 5.39 -4.01 23.89
CA SER A 392 4.75 -5.30 24.19
C SER A 392 4.35 -6.07 22.94
N LEU A 393 4.29 -5.41 21.78
CA LEU A 393 4.03 -6.05 20.49
C LEU A 393 5.28 -6.68 19.88
N ALA A 394 6.48 -6.21 20.25
CA ALA A 394 7.73 -6.69 19.68
C ALA A 394 7.93 -8.22 19.81
N PRO A 395 7.66 -8.87 20.95
CA PRO A 395 7.74 -10.33 21.05
C PRO A 395 6.74 -11.06 20.13
N ILE A 396 5.53 -10.52 19.98
CA ILE A 396 4.50 -11.13 19.13
C ILE A 396 4.94 -11.06 17.67
N ILE A 397 5.42 -9.90 17.23
CA ILE A 397 5.93 -9.71 15.87
C ILE A 397 7.14 -10.63 15.63
N ALA A 398 8.05 -10.76 16.59
CA ALA A 398 9.21 -11.63 16.48
C ALA A 398 8.82 -13.11 16.30
N ILE A 399 7.90 -13.61 17.14
CA ILE A 399 7.44 -14.99 17.06
C ILE A 399 6.74 -15.25 15.72
N VAL A 400 5.82 -14.37 15.30
CA VAL A 400 5.13 -14.49 14.01
C VAL A 400 6.12 -14.46 12.84
N SER A 401 7.14 -13.59 12.91
CA SER A 401 8.16 -13.47 11.87
C SER A 401 8.99 -14.74 11.73
N ILE A 402 9.46 -15.31 12.86
CA ILE A 402 10.28 -16.53 12.85
C ILE A 402 9.47 -17.72 12.37
N ILE A 403 8.26 -17.93 12.94
CA ILE A 403 7.38 -19.04 12.53
C ILE A 403 7.02 -18.91 11.05
N GLY A 404 6.64 -17.70 10.61
CA GLY A 404 6.21 -17.47 9.24
C GLY A 404 7.31 -17.73 8.21
N VAL A 405 8.52 -17.23 8.46
CA VAL A 405 9.66 -17.46 7.56
C VAL A 405 10.08 -18.93 7.54
N TYR A 406 10.18 -19.56 8.71
CA TYR A 406 10.55 -20.98 8.79
C TYR A 406 9.53 -21.90 8.10
N SER A 407 8.24 -21.56 8.14
CA SER A 407 7.18 -22.35 7.52
C SER A 407 7.24 -22.38 5.99
N ILE A 408 7.97 -21.47 5.34
CA ILE A 408 8.03 -21.39 3.88
C ILE A 408 9.08 -22.37 3.33
N ASN A 409 10.31 -22.27 3.80
CA ASN A 409 11.43 -23.04 3.26
C ASN A 409 12.02 -24.07 4.23
N SER A 410 11.57 -24.07 5.49
CA SER A 410 12.04 -24.95 6.57
C SER A 410 13.56 -24.91 6.75
N THR A 411 14.19 -23.73 6.58
CA THR A 411 15.65 -23.55 6.65
C THR A 411 16.02 -22.60 7.78
N ASP A 412 17.05 -22.96 8.56
CA ASP A 412 17.63 -22.08 9.58
C ASP A 412 18.36 -20.88 8.94
N PHE A 413 18.83 -21.05 7.71
CA PHE A 413 19.50 -19.98 6.95
C PHE A 413 18.59 -18.77 6.78
N ASP A 414 17.29 -18.96 6.50
CA ASP A 414 16.33 -17.89 6.32
C ASP A 414 16.09 -17.10 7.60
N ILE A 415 16.21 -17.74 8.79
CA ILE A 415 16.13 -17.05 10.08
C ILE A 415 17.34 -16.14 10.29
N ILE A 416 18.54 -16.58 9.88
CA ILE A 416 19.73 -15.73 9.94
C ILE A 416 19.60 -14.58 8.93
N LEU A 417 19.14 -14.89 7.71
CA LEU A 417 18.99 -13.92 6.64
C LEU A 417 17.97 -12.82 6.99
N ILE A 418 16.84 -13.17 7.59
CA ILE A 418 15.84 -12.19 8.05
C ILE A 418 16.42 -11.24 9.11
N LEU A 419 17.29 -11.74 9.99
CA LEU A 419 17.97 -10.90 10.98
C LEU A 419 18.95 -9.93 10.31
N ILE A 420 19.77 -10.41 9.37
CA ILE A 420 20.73 -9.58 8.61
C ILE A 420 19.98 -8.48 7.83
N ILE A 421 18.91 -8.84 7.13
CA ILE A 421 18.08 -7.90 6.37
C ILE A 421 17.36 -6.94 7.33
N GLY A 422 16.95 -7.41 8.51
CA GLY A 422 16.34 -6.58 9.54
C GLY A 422 17.28 -5.51 10.09
N ILE A 423 18.54 -5.88 10.33
CA ILE A 423 19.60 -4.92 10.72
C ILE A 423 19.83 -3.91 9.60
N LEU A 424 19.95 -4.38 8.35
CA LEU A 424 20.09 -3.50 7.19
C LEU A 424 18.90 -2.54 7.09
N GLY A 425 17.68 -3.04 7.21
CA GLY A 425 16.45 -2.23 7.19
C GLY A 425 16.42 -1.18 8.29
N TYR A 426 16.83 -1.55 9.50
CA TYR A 426 16.94 -0.61 10.63
C TYR A 426 17.89 0.55 10.31
N PHE A 427 19.10 0.27 9.81
CA PHE A 427 20.04 1.32 9.44
C PHE A 427 19.56 2.16 8.25
N LEU A 428 18.97 1.55 7.22
CA LEU A 428 18.39 2.27 6.10
C LEU A 428 17.29 3.24 6.55
N ARG A 429 16.42 2.80 7.47
CA ARG A 429 15.38 3.68 8.04
C ARG A 429 15.96 4.81 8.88
N LYS A 430 17.02 4.58 9.65
CA LYS A 430 17.73 5.64 10.38
C LYS A 430 18.38 6.65 9.44
N LEU A 431 18.87 6.21 8.30
CA LEU A 431 19.39 7.07 7.24
C LEU A 431 18.24 7.67 6.39
N GLU A 432 16.98 7.44 6.79
CA GLU A 432 15.76 7.94 6.12
C GLU A 432 15.62 7.49 4.66
N PHE A 433 16.08 6.27 4.34
CA PHE A 433 15.79 5.63 3.07
C PHE A 433 14.35 5.11 3.09
N PRO A 434 13.53 5.40 2.08
CA PRO A 434 12.16 4.88 2.02
C PRO A 434 12.19 3.41 1.60
N MET A 435 11.47 2.56 2.36
CA MET A 435 11.48 1.10 2.13
C MET A 435 10.59 0.68 0.94
N ALA A 436 9.54 1.44 0.63
CA ALA A 436 8.63 1.11 -0.47
C ALA A 436 9.34 1.02 -1.84
N PRO A 437 10.20 1.98 -2.25
CA PRO A 437 10.96 1.86 -3.49
C PRO A 437 11.92 0.66 -3.51
N LEU A 438 12.49 0.26 -2.36
CA LEU A 438 13.35 -0.91 -2.28
C LEU A 438 12.58 -2.19 -2.62
N ILE A 439 11.42 -2.39 -1.99
CA ILE A 439 10.56 -3.55 -2.30
C ILE A 439 10.09 -3.54 -3.75
N LEU A 440 9.73 -2.36 -4.25
CA LEU A 440 9.31 -2.25 -5.65
C LEU A 440 10.44 -2.57 -6.63
N GLY A 441 11.65 -2.10 -6.33
CA GLY A 441 12.84 -2.50 -7.10
C GLY A 441 13.04 -4.01 -7.08
N PHE A 442 12.88 -4.64 -5.91
CA PHE A 442 12.99 -6.08 -5.78
C PHE A 442 11.89 -6.83 -6.56
N VAL A 443 10.61 -6.47 -6.39
CA VAL A 443 9.48 -7.15 -7.05
C VAL A 443 9.52 -6.98 -8.58
N LEU A 444 9.94 -5.81 -9.04
CA LEU A 444 9.96 -5.49 -10.47
C LEU A 444 11.28 -5.83 -11.17
N GLY A 445 12.34 -6.14 -10.41
CA GLY A 445 13.69 -6.32 -10.97
C GLY A 445 13.78 -7.48 -11.95
N GLU A 446 13.23 -8.62 -11.61
CA GLU A 446 13.21 -9.79 -12.48
C GLU A 446 12.38 -9.53 -13.75
N GLN A 447 11.22 -8.88 -13.60
CA GLN A 447 10.36 -8.53 -14.73
C GLN A 447 11.04 -7.50 -15.65
N LEU A 448 11.74 -6.51 -15.05
CA LEU A 448 12.50 -5.50 -15.79
C LEU A 448 13.58 -6.16 -16.67
N GLU A 449 14.39 -7.04 -16.07
CA GLU A 449 15.46 -7.75 -16.76
C GLU A 449 14.90 -8.66 -17.87
N THR A 450 13.89 -9.46 -17.55
CA THR A 450 13.27 -10.41 -18.47
C THR A 450 12.65 -9.70 -19.68
N ASN A 451 11.91 -8.61 -19.46
CA ASN A 451 11.28 -7.87 -20.56
C ASN A 451 12.32 -7.13 -21.41
N LEU A 452 13.38 -6.57 -20.80
CA LEU A 452 14.49 -5.98 -21.55
C LEU A 452 15.16 -7.01 -22.46
N ARG A 453 15.52 -8.17 -21.92
CA ARG A 453 16.19 -9.24 -22.68
C ARG A 453 15.30 -9.78 -23.80
N ARG A 454 13.99 -9.98 -23.52
CA ARG A 454 13.02 -10.42 -24.54
C ARG A 454 12.89 -9.39 -25.68
N ALA A 455 12.78 -8.09 -25.33
CA ALA A 455 12.74 -7.03 -26.35
C ALA A 455 13.98 -7.02 -27.22
N LEU A 456 15.17 -7.07 -26.62
CA LEU A 456 16.42 -7.12 -27.34
C LEU A 456 16.59 -8.41 -28.17
N SER A 457 16.11 -9.55 -27.70
CA SER A 457 16.13 -10.81 -28.46
C SER A 457 15.27 -10.71 -29.72
N ILE A 458 14.10 -10.07 -29.63
CA ILE A 458 13.21 -9.84 -30.79
C ILE A 458 13.87 -8.95 -31.84
N SER A 459 14.65 -7.96 -31.40
CA SER A 459 15.34 -7.00 -32.30
C SER A 459 16.76 -7.40 -32.71
N ASN A 460 17.20 -8.63 -32.39
CA ASN A 460 18.60 -9.07 -32.59
C ASN A 460 19.65 -8.15 -31.95
N GLY A 461 19.33 -7.62 -30.76
CA GLY A 461 20.22 -6.75 -30.00
C GLY A 461 20.08 -5.26 -30.28
N ASP A 462 19.15 -4.84 -31.13
CA ASP A 462 18.94 -3.42 -31.42
C ASP A 462 18.08 -2.74 -30.34
N PHE A 463 18.67 -1.77 -29.64
CA PHE A 463 18.00 -0.97 -28.61
C PHE A 463 16.89 -0.05 -29.13
N SER A 464 16.82 0.19 -30.46
CA SER A 464 15.77 1.02 -31.06
C SER A 464 14.37 0.47 -30.79
N ILE A 465 14.23 -0.84 -30.55
CA ILE A 465 12.96 -1.49 -30.19
C ILE A 465 12.29 -0.85 -28.97
N LEU A 466 13.08 -0.37 -28.01
CA LEU A 466 12.55 0.26 -26.80
C LEU A 466 11.85 1.59 -27.09
N TRP A 467 12.07 2.16 -28.29
CA TRP A 467 11.47 3.40 -28.79
C TRP A 467 10.57 3.19 -30.00
N SER A 468 10.33 1.96 -30.43
CA SER A 468 9.59 1.67 -31.66
C SER A 468 8.08 1.86 -31.54
N GLY A 469 7.52 1.71 -30.32
CA GLY A 469 6.08 1.80 -30.07
C GLY A 469 5.66 3.13 -29.43
N ILE A 470 4.49 3.71 -29.86
CA ILE A 470 3.95 4.94 -29.26
C ILE A 470 3.75 4.80 -27.76
N ILE A 471 3.32 3.62 -27.28
CA ILE A 471 3.10 3.33 -25.86
C ILE A 471 4.44 3.38 -25.13
N ALA A 472 5.46 2.66 -25.60
CA ALA A 472 6.79 2.64 -24.99
C ALA A 472 7.40 4.05 -24.97
N GLN A 473 7.35 4.79 -26.07
CA GLN A 473 7.79 6.18 -26.14
C GLN A 473 7.11 7.07 -25.12
N SER A 474 5.77 7.03 -25.06
CA SER A 474 5.00 7.87 -24.14
C SER A 474 5.32 7.57 -22.67
N LEU A 475 5.52 6.31 -22.31
CA LEU A 475 5.88 5.89 -20.96
C LEU A 475 7.31 6.32 -20.58
N LEU A 476 8.28 6.14 -21.47
CA LEU A 476 9.67 6.55 -21.23
C LEU A 476 9.82 8.08 -21.16
N ILE A 477 9.14 8.82 -22.06
CA ILE A 477 9.09 10.28 -21.99
C ILE A 477 8.43 10.70 -20.68
N GLY A 478 7.31 10.09 -20.30
CA GLY A 478 6.63 10.33 -19.03
C GLY A 478 7.56 10.08 -17.82
N ALA A 479 8.34 9.00 -17.82
CA ALA A 479 9.32 8.70 -16.78
C ALA A 479 10.36 9.81 -16.63
N VAL A 480 10.91 10.27 -17.75
CA VAL A 480 11.89 11.38 -17.77
C VAL A 480 11.25 12.68 -17.28
N LEU A 481 10.06 13.02 -17.71
CA LEU A 481 9.35 14.23 -17.29
C LEU A 481 9.03 14.23 -15.80
N ILE A 482 8.60 13.10 -15.25
CA ILE A 482 8.30 12.96 -13.81
C ILE A 482 9.56 13.20 -12.96
N ILE A 483 10.72 12.79 -13.41
CA ILE A 483 11.99 13.04 -12.70
C ILE A 483 12.44 14.48 -12.87
N LEU A 484 12.36 15.05 -14.09
CA LEU A 484 12.92 16.35 -14.39
C LEU A 484 12.07 17.55 -13.91
N ILE A 485 10.73 17.44 -14.00
CA ILE A 485 9.84 18.57 -13.63
C ILE A 485 10.03 19.03 -12.18
N PRO A 486 10.06 18.17 -11.16
CA PRO A 486 10.29 18.60 -9.77
C PRO A 486 11.67 19.24 -9.57
N LEU A 487 12.70 18.73 -10.25
CA LEU A 487 14.06 19.28 -10.18
C LEU A 487 14.12 20.70 -10.79
N LEU A 488 13.45 20.91 -11.94
CA LEU A 488 13.36 22.21 -12.59
C LEU A 488 12.59 23.22 -11.75
N ILE A 489 11.44 22.83 -11.19
CA ILE A 489 10.65 23.70 -10.31
C ILE A 489 11.46 24.11 -9.07
N LYS A 490 12.19 23.16 -8.47
CA LYS A 490 13.05 23.45 -7.30
C LYS A 490 14.18 24.43 -7.65
N LYS A 491 14.78 24.29 -8.83
CA LYS A 491 15.83 25.21 -9.33
C LYS A 491 15.28 26.60 -9.60
N LEU A 492 14.12 26.70 -10.23
CA LEU A 492 13.45 27.97 -10.52
C LEU A 492 13.00 28.71 -9.25
N ARG A 493 12.54 27.97 -8.22
CA ARG A 493 12.22 28.58 -6.92
C ARG A 493 13.44 29.11 -6.16
N LYS A 494 14.58 28.40 -6.24
CA LYS A 494 15.86 28.87 -5.63
C LYS A 494 16.46 30.08 -6.35
N SER A 495 16.12 30.31 -7.61
CA SER A 495 16.58 31.45 -8.41
C SER A 495 15.77 32.74 -8.18
N LYS A 496 14.64 32.67 -7.45
CA LYS A 496 13.76 33.80 -7.14
C LYS A 496 13.93 34.35 -5.70
N PHE A 497 14.85 33.78 -4.95
CA PHE A 497 15.35 34.26 -3.65
C PHE A 497 16.88 34.47 -3.72
#